data_50b45f7ae7ded374a7094d91636288a8
#
_entry.id   50b45f7ae7ded374a7094d91636288a8
#
_cell.length_a   1.000
_cell.length_b   1.000
_cell.length_c   1.000
_cell.angle_alpha   90.00
_cell.angle_beta   90.00
_cell.angle_gamma   90.00
#
_symmetry.space_group_name_H-M   'P 1'
#
loop_
_entity.id
_entity.type
_entity.pdbx_description
1 polymer ?
#
loop_
_entity_poly.entity_id
_entity_poly.type
_entity_poly.pdbx_seq_one_letter_code
_entity_poly.pdbx_strand_id
1 'polypeptide(L)'
;YPGTDTPSDYRSSVSVLIDGECVKSAEVSMNHILSYRGYRFYQTTYDSDELGSTFTVAHDPVGIGLVYAGYALFLLAFIIFFFTDKKLRALARKVAGMAAAVLLFVGVSGTTAYAAGNRLPKTLSKETASQFCELYVFYHGRVCPLQTVAKDFRAKLYGNSDVYGLTDEQVLTGWMFYGSSWRDVPQKHRRGANDAQDRMQTVNSLFSGELLKLYPVPDSLGRVSWYAQNDPLPNDIPDDEWLFIRKGMNYIGELVITGDEDGLAAALGKLKKFQEKQAGGTLPSFFRLGAERLYNSFPPLFPIAGVYLLVGLALLGW
;
A
#
# COMPACT_ATOMS: atom_id res chain seq x y z
N TYR A 1 14.93 -5.44 12.41
CA TYR A 1 14.23 -6.50 11.66
C TYR A 1 13.91 -7.65 12.62
N PRO A 2 12.70 -8.24 12.56
CA PRO A 2 12.31 -9.30 13.46
C PRO A 2 13.33 -10.45 13.47
N GLY A 3 13.85 -10.81 14.65
CA GLY A 3 14.83 -11.89 14.83
C GLY A 3 16.30 -11.52 14.55
N THR A 4 16.60 -10.26 14.40
CA THR A 4 17.98 -9.75 14.27
C THR A 4 18.18 -8.55 15.21
N ASP A 5 19.44 -8.32 15.66
CA ASP A 5 19.82 -7.13 16.42
C ASP A 5 19.96 -5.86 15.53
N THR A 6 19.60 -5.98 14.25
CA THR A 6 19.70 -4.88 13.31
C THR A 6 18.42 -4.04 13.35
N PRO A 7 18.48 -2.75 13.72
CA PRO A 7 17.31 -1.90 13.72
C PRO A 7 16.77 -1.71 12.29
N SER A 8 15.45 -1.76 12.16
CA SER A 8 14.78 -1.54 10.86
C SER A 8 14.69 -0.06 10.50
N ASP A 9 14.65 0.81 11.48
CA ASP A 9 14.63 2.27 11.37
C ASP A 9 15.02 2.86 12.73
N TYR A 10 15.59 4.02 12.71
CA TYR A 10 15.85 4.84 13.90
C TYR A 10 15.35 6.26 13.65
N ARG A 11 14.74 6.86 14.67
CA ARG A 11 14.06 8.14 14.57
C ARG A 11 14.48 9.06 15.69
N SER A 12 14.72 10.30 15.35
CA SER A 12 15.07 11.36 16.30
C SER A 12 14.08 12.50 16.21
N SER A 13 13.51 12.89 17.35
CA SER A 13 12.69 14.11 17.43
C SER A 13 13.62 15.31 17.55
N VAL A 14 13.61 16.18 16.54
CA VAL A 14 14.50 17.34 16.43
C VAL A 14 13.69 18.61 16.37
N SER A 15 14.11 19.62 17.15
CA SER A 15 13.51 20.95 17.14
C SER A 15 14.53 21.99 16.72
N VAL A 16 14.14 22.86 15.78
CA VAL A 16 14.92 24.02 15.39
C VAL A 16 14.57 25.17 16.30
N LEU A 17 15.55 25.66 17.04
CA LEU A 17 15.41 26.81 17.94
C LEU A 17 16.09 28.02 17.31
N ILE A 18 15.44 29.19 17.37
CA ILE A 18 16.01 30.48 17.02
C ILE A 18 15.72 31.41 18.20
N ASP A 19 16.77 32.02 18.75
CA ASP A 19 16.66 32.90 19.91
C ASP A 19 15.92 32.26 21.10
N GLY A 20 16.01 30.95 21.26
CA GLY A 20 15.35 30.16 22.31
C GLY A 20 13.91 29.77 22.01
N GLU A 21 13.32 30.22 20.93
CA GLU A 21 11.96 29.81 20.51
C GLU A 21 12.01 28.66 19.53
N CYS A 22 11.10 27.66 19.72
CA CYS A 22 10.98 26.55 18.81
C CYS A 22 10.22 26.97 17.54
N VAL A 23 10.94 27.09 16.43
CA VAL A 23 10.39 27.52 15.14
C VAL A 23 9.87 26.36 14.31
N LYS A 24 10.47 25.19 14.45
CA LYS A 24 10.06 23.99 13.74
C LYS A 24 10.47 22.75 14.52
N SER A 25 9.56 21.79 14.64
CA SER A 25 9.85 20.46 15.18
C SER A 25 9.49 19.41 14.14
N ALA A 26 10.30 18.36 14.01
CA ALA A 26 10.07 17.26 13.11
C ALA A 26 10.75 15.99 13.59
N GLU A 27 10.20 14.87 13.23
CA GLU A 27 10.83 13.56 13.38
C GLU A 27 11.73 13.30 12.17
N VAL A 28 13.02 13.03 12.42
CA VAL A 28 14.03 12.77 11.39
C VAL A 28 14.41 11.29 11.46
N SER A 29 14.43 10.64 10.31
CA SER A 29 14.84 9.24 10.17
C SER A 29 15.67 9.04 8.91
N MET A 30 16.11 7.81 8.62
CA MET A 30 16.89 7.50 7.42
C MET A 30 16.23 8.01 6.12
N ASN A 31 14.89 7.99 6.05
CA ASN A 31 14.11 8.38 4.87
C ASN A 31 13.34 9.70 5.02
N HIS A 32 13.33 10.29 6.21
CA HIS A 32 12.63 11.54 6.48
C HIS A 32 13.63 12.58 6.96
N ILE A 33 13.84 13.61 6.15
CA ILE A 33 14.80 14.67 6.43
C ILE A 33 14.09 15.90 7.00
N LEU A 34 14.76 16.61 7.91
CA LEU A 34 14.33 17.94 8.31
C LEU A 34 14.94 18.98 7.36
N SER A 35 14.08 19.81 6.76
CA SER A 35 14.52 20.94 5.94
C SER A 35 14.07 22.25 6.55
N TYR A 36 14.99 23.20 6.73
CA TYR A 36 14.71 24.52 7.24
C TYR A 36 15.63 25.57 6.59
N ARG A 37 15.06 26.60 5.98
CA ARG A 37 15.78 27.74 5.34
C ARG A 37 16.94 27.33 4.43
N GLY A 38 16.76 26.24 3.64
CA GLY A 38 17.80 25.74 2.73
C GLY A 38 18.78 24.75 3.36
N TYR A 39 18.76 24.59 4.68
CA TYR A 39 19.48 23.52 5.36
C TYR A 39 18.69 22.22 5.32
N ARG A 40 19.38 21.11 5.10
CA ARG A 40 18.82 19.76 5.12
C ARG A 40 19.58 18.92 6.11
N PHE A 41 18.88 18.33 7.07
CA PHE A 41 19.44 17.51 8.13
C PHE A 41 19.08 16.05 7.84
N TYR A 42 20.12 15.23 7.68
CA TYR A 42 20.02 13.79 7.42
C TYR A 42 20.55 13.05 8.64
N GLN A 43 19.78 12.14 9.19
CA GLN A 43 20.27 11.26 10.25
C GLN A 43 21.18 10.19 9.63
N THR A 44 22.44 10.18 10.07
CA THR A 44 23.45 9.29 9.49
C THR A 44 23.69 8.07 10.38
N THR A 45 23.79 8.29 11.68
CA THR A 45 23.99 7.23 12.67
C THR A 45 23.30 7.61 13.98
N TYR A 46 23.25 6.67 14.91
CA TYR A 46 22.87 6.89 16.30
C TYR A 46 23.97 6.35 17.22
N ASP A 47 24.00 6.83 18.44
CA ASP A 47 24.99 6.38 19.43
C ASP A 47 24.57 5.02 20.01
N SER A 48 25.55 4.22 20.43
CA SER A 48 25.32 2.87 20.94
C SER A 48 24.51 2.82 22.24
N ASP A 49 24.42 3.96 22.94
CA ASP A 49 23.59 4.15 24.14
C ASP A 49 22.16 4.62 23.84
N GLU A 50 21.82 4.79 22.56
CA GLU A 50 20.51 5.26 22.06
C GLU A 50 20.11 6.67 22.55
N LEU A 51 21.03 7.41 23.17
CA LEU A 51 20.76 8.74 23.71
C LEU A 51 21.16 9.88 22.77
N GLY A 52 21.95 9.58 21.74
CA GLY A 52 22.44 10.56 20.77
C GLY A 52 22.27 10.13 19.33
N SER A 53 22.32 11.10 18.42
CA SER A 53 22.26 10.88 16.97
C SER A 53 23.19 11.80 16.25
N THR A 54 23.86 11.30 15.21
CA THR A 54 24.72 12.10 14.33
C THR A 54 23.94 12.53 13.10
N PHE A 55 23.98 13.83 12.81
CA PHE A 55 23.33 14.41 11.63
C PHE A 55 24.36 14.97 10.66
N THR A 56 24.19 14.63 9.38
CA THR A 56 24.86 15.34 8.29
C THR A 56 24.00 16.52 7.87
N VAL A 57 24.58 17.70 7.84
CA VAL A 57 23.90 18.94 7.44
C VAL A 57 24.40 19.38 6.08
N ALA A 58 23.48 19.50 5.12
CA ALA A 58 23.76 20.02 3.80
C ALA A 58 23.08 21.39 3.62
N HIS A 59 23.82 22.35 3.08
CA HIS A 59 23.30 23.67 2.72
C HIS A 59 23.76 24.03 1.33
N ASP A 60 22.93 23.71 0.34
CA ASP A 60 23.17 24.04 -1.06
C ASP A 60 21.88 24.42 -1.78
N PRO A 61 21.29 25.58 -1.48
CA PRO A 61 20.04 26.01 -2.09
C PRO A 61 20.19 26.32 -3.58
N VAL A 62 21.37 26.78 -4.02
CA VAL A 62 21.62 27.14 -5.40
C VAL A 62 21.85 25.90 -6.26
N GLY A 63 22.71 24.99 -5.82
CA GLY A 63 23.00 23.75 -6.55
C GLY A 63 21.77 22.87 -6.72
N ILE A 64 20.96 22.75 -5.68
CA ILE A 64 19.70 22.00 -5.73
C ILE A 64 18.74 22.64 -6.74
N GLY A 65 18.58 23.97 -6.72
CA GLY A 65 17.75 24.68 -7.68
C GLY A 65 18.23 24.48 -9.13
N LEU A 66 19.54 24.54 -9.33
CA LEU A 66 20.14 24.33 -10.65
C LEU A 66 19.93 22.91 -11.16
N VAL A 67 20.06 21.89 -10.31
CA VAL A 67 19.81 20.49 -10.67
C VAL A 67 18.35 20.28 -11.09
N TYR A 68 17.38 20.79 -10.31
CA TYR A 68 15.99 20.69 -10.70
C TYR A 68 15.65 21.46 -11.98
N ALA A 69 16.24 22.64 -12.17
CA ALA A 69 16.12 23.37 -13.43
C ALA A 69 16.69 22.57 -14.61
N GLY A 70 17.83 21.91 -14.42
CA GLY A 70 18.44 21.02 -15.40
C GLY A 70 17.53 19.85 -15.77
N TYR A 71 16.92 19.18 -14.78
CA TYR A 71 15.95 18.11 -15.05
C TYR A 71 14.70 18.62 -15.77
N ALA A 72 14.20 19.79 -15.41
CA ALA A 72 13.03 20.37 -16.07
C ALA A 72 13.35 20.72 -17.54
N LEU A 73 14.51 21.31 -17.81
CA LEU A 73 14.99 21.60 -19.17
C LEU A 73 15.22 20.33 -19.99
N PHE A 74 15.80 19.30 -19.37
CA PHE A 74 15.99 18.01 -20.02
C PHE A 74 14.65 17.37 -20.42
N LEU A 75 13.69 17.36 -19.49
CA LEU A 75 12.36 16.83 -19.76
C LEU A 75 11.66 17.63 -20.87
N LEU A 76 11.74 18.96 -20.82
CA LEU A 76 11.17 19.84 -21.84
C LEU A 76 11.82 19.60 -23.22
N ALA A 77 13.14 19.49 -23.28
CA ALA A 77 13.86 19.18 -24.49
C ALA A 77 13.45 17.82 -25.07
N PHE A 78 13.30 16.80 -24.21
CA PHE A 78 12.82 15.48 -24.61
C PHE A 78 11.39 15.52 -25.18
N ILE A 79 10.50 16.26 -24.54
CA ILE A 79 9.12 16.47 -25.01
C ILE A 79 9.13 17.17 -26.39
N ILE A 80 9.87 18.28 -26.52
CA ILE A 80 9.98 19.02 -27.78
C ILE A 80 10.55 18.12 -28.88
N PHE A 81 11.61 17.37 -28.60
CA PHE A 81 12.22 16.44 -29.56
C PHE A 81 11.20 15.38 -30.02
N PHE A 82 10.46 14.76 -29.07
CA PHE A 82 9.45 13.76 -29.38
C PHE A 82 8.33 14.31 -30.28
N PHE A 83 7.87 15.56 -30.04
CA PHE A 83 6.82 16.16 -30.85
C PHE A 83 7.32 16.80 -32.17
N THR A 84 8.61 17.11 -32.30
CA THR A 84 9.15 17.78 -33.46
C THR A 84 9.65 16.78 -34.51
N ASP A 85 10.21 15.64 -34.11
CA ASP A 85 10.72 14.65 -35.03
C ASP A 85 9.59 13.86 -35.71
N LYS A 86 9.53 13.99 -37.05
CA LYS A 86 8.50 13.33 -37.89
C LYS A 86 8.64 11.80 -37.90
N LYS A 87 9.88 11.29 -37.82
CA LYS A 87 10.17 9.85 -37.80
C LYS A 87 9.72 9.21 -36.46
N LEU A 88 10.06 9.86 -35.35
CA LEU A 88 9.62 9.42 -34.02
C LEU A 88 8.11 9.44 -33.87
N ARG A 89 7.41 10.45 -34.39
CA ARG A 89 5.95 10.49 -34.43
C ARG A 89 5.32 9.37 -35.26
N ALA A 90 5.95 9.02 -36.36
CA ALA A 90 5.50 7.89 -37.20
C ALA A 90 5.73 6.55 -36.50
N LEU A 91 6.87 6.39 -35.82
CA LEU A 91 7.20 5.21 -35.01
C LEU A 91 6.27 5.10 -33.81
N ALA A 92 6.05 6.18 -33.06
CA ALA A 92 5.14 6.21 -31.92
C ALA A 92 3.71 5.82 -32.31
N ARG A 93 3.23 6.25 -33.49
CA ARG A 93 1.92 5.83 -34.01
C ARG A 93 1.86 4.33 -34.35
N LYS A 94 2.94 3.77 -34.93
CA LYS A 94 3.04 2.34 -35.19
C LYS A 94 3.07 1.52 -33.91
N VAL A 95 3.88 1.95 -32.93
CA VAL A 95 4.00 1.28 -31.62
C VAL A 95 2.69 1.40 -30.80
N ALA A 96 2.03 2.56 -30.84
CA ALA A 96 0.72 2.73 -30.19
C ALA A 96 -0.35 1.83 -30.81
N GLY A 97 -0.35 1.65 -32.12
CA GLY A 97 -1.22 0.70 -32.81
C GLY A 97 -0.95 -0.75 -32.41
N MET A 98 0.33 -1.14 -32.31
CA MET A 98 0.74 -2.47 -31.84
C MET A 98 0.43 -2.66 -30.35
N ALA A 99 0.66 -1.66 -29.52
CA ALA A 99 0.34 -1.72 -28.07
C ALA A 99 -1.18 -1.81 -27.84
N ALA A 100 -1.99 -1.09 -28.63
CA ALA A 100 -3.43 -1.22 -28.60
C ALA A 100 -3.91 -2.61 -29.02
N ALA A 101 -3.28 -3.21 -30.04
CA ALA A 101 -3.58 -4.58 -30.47
C ALA A 101 -3.18 -5.61 -29.40
N VAL A 102 -2.04 -5.41 -28.72
CA VAL A 102 -1.60 -6.27 -27.61
C VAL A 102 -2.51 -6.11 -26.40
N LEU A 103 -2.94 -4.89 -26.06
CA LEU A 103 -3.90 -4.65 -24.97
C LEU A 103 -5.26 -5.26 -25.27
N LEU A 104 -5.73 -5.20 -26.53
CA LEU A 104 -6.96 -5.90 -26.96
C LEU A 104 -6.80 -7.41 -26.88
N PHE A 105 -5.63 -7.95 -27.24
CA PHE A 105 -5.37 -9.39 -27.15
C PHE A 105 -5.24 -9.90 -25.72
N VAL A 106 -4.60 -9.12 -24.83
CA VAL A 106 -4.51 -9.43 -23.39
C VAL A 106 -5.86 -9.27 -22.69
N GLY A 107 -6.67 -8.30 -23.11
CA GLY A 107 -8.04 -8.11 -22.57
C GLY A 107 -9.01 -9.25 -22.92
N VAL A 108 -8.78 -9.95 -24.04
CA VAL A 108 -9.62 -11.10 -24.47
C VAL A 108 -9.17 -12.42 -23.85
N SER A 109 -7.90 -12.50 -23.39
CA SER A 109 -7.34 -13.74 -22.80
C SER A 109 -7.68 -13.94 -21.31
N GLY A 110 -8.47 -13.05 -20.70
CA GLY A 110 -8.76 -13.04 -19.26
C GLY A 110 -9.86 -14.00 -18.79
N THR A 111 -10.54 -14.72 -19.70
CA THR A 111 -11.54 -15.72 -19.32
C THR A 111 -11.04 -17.12 -19.63
N THR A 112 -10.05 -17.60 -18.90
CA THR A 112 -9.86 -19.05 -18.80
C THR A 112 -11.00 -19.59 -17.95
N ALA A 113 -12.02 -20.14 -18.60
CA ALA A 113 -13.01 -20.97 -17.95
C ALA A 113 -12.27 -22.17 -17.32
N TYR A 114 -12.10 -22.15 -16.01
CA TYR A 114 -11.62 -23.31 -15.27
C TYR A 114 -12.67 -24.39 -15.39
N ALA A 115 -12.35 -25.44 -16.16
CA ALA A 115 -13.19 -26.63 -16.30
C ALA A 115 -13.36 -27.28 -14.94
N ALA A 116 -14.62 -27.61 -14.67
CA ALA A 116 -15.16 -28.21 -13.47
C ALA A 116 -14.33 -29.35 -12.86
N GLY A 117 -14.03 -29.22 -11.57
CA GLY A 117 -13.47 -30.28 -10.73
C GLY A 117 -13.20 -29.84 -9.30
N ASN A 118 -12.67 -28.66 -9.08
CA ASN A 118 -12.47 -28.10 -7.74
C ASN A 118 -13.55 -27.06 -7.44
N ARG A 119 -14.30 -27.27 -6.36
CA ARG A 119 -15.24 -26.24 -5.88
C ARG A 119 -14.45 -24.97 -5.57
N LEU A 120 -14.81 -23.87 -6.23
CA LEU A 120 -14.24 -22.55 -5.92
C LEU A 120 -14.39 -22.28 -4.42
N PRO A 121 -13.35 -21.80 -3.75
CA PRO A 121 -13.47 -21.42 -2.35
C PRO A 121 -14.49 -20.28 -2.22
N LYS A 122 -15.26 -20.28 -1.13
CA LYS A 122 -16.21 -19.19 -0.87
C LYS A 122 -15.49 -17.87 -0.70
N THR A 123 -16.04 -16.82 -1.30
CA THR A 123 -15.55 -15.44 -1.18
C THR A 123 -16.69 -14.45 -1.37
N LEU A 124 -16.44 -13.18 -1.10
CA LEU A 124 -17.38 -12.11 -1.45
C LEU A 124 -17.45 -11.90 -2.96
N SER A 125 -18.49 -11.22 -3.43
CA SER A 125 -18.55 -10.74 -4.81
C SER A 125 -17.36 -9.81 -5.08
N LYS A 126 -16.97 -9.65 -6.33
CA LYS A 126 -15.86 -8.77 -6.71
C LYS A 126 -16.11 -7.35 -6.27
N GLU A 127 -17.34 -6.88 -6.42
CA GLU A 127 -17.78 -5.54 -6.07
C GLU A 127 -17.73 -5.32 -4.56
N THR A 128 -18.28 -6.26 -3.79
CA THR A 128 -18.30 -6.18 -2.32
C THR A 128 -16.90 -6.29 -1.72
N ALA A 129 -16.04 -7.17 -2.24
CA ALA A 129 -14.66 -7.30 -1.83
C ALA A 129 -13.87 -6.01 -2.11
N SER A 130 -14.11 -5.39 -3.27
CA SER A 130 -13.49 -4.10 -3.62
C SER A 130 -13.94 -2.99 -2.67
N GLN A 131 -15.24 -2.89 -2.37
CA GLN A 131 -15.76 -1.91 -1.40
C GLN A 131 -15.16 -2.10 -0.01
N PHE A 132 -15.07 -3.35 0.45
CA PHE A 132 -14.42 -3.66 1.73
C PHE A 132 -12.96 -3.19 1.74
N CYS A 133 -12.22 -3.42 0.66
CA CYS A 133 -10.81 -3.06 0.54
C CYS A 133 -10.56 -1.56 0.26
N GLU A 134 -11.62 -0.75 0.15
CA GLU A 134 -11.51 0.71 0.16
C GLU A 134 -11.30 1.32 1.55
N LEU A 135 -11.52 0.54 2.62
CA LEU A 135 -11.23 0.97 3.98
C LEU A 135 -9.74 1.30 4.14
N TYR A 136 -9.45 2.20 5.07
CA TYR A 136 -8.08 2.53 5.43
C TYR A 136 -7.56 1.59 6.50
N VAL A 137 -6.29 1.29 6.44
CA VAL A 137 -5.59 0.44 7.41
C VAL A 137 -4.21 1.01 7.70
N PHE A 138 -3.77 0.89 8.94
CA PHE A 138 -2.38 1.19 9.29
C PHE A 138 -1.53 -0.06 9.08
N TYR A 139 -0.66 0.00 8.08
CA TYR A 139 0.15 -1.13 7.66
C TYR A 139 1.57 -0.69 7.32
N HIS A 140 2.58 -1.41 7.81
CA HIS A 140 3.99 -1.07 7.62
C HIS A 140 4.33 0.40 7.93
N GLY A 141 3.83 0.92 9.08
CA GLY A 141 4.15 2.28 9.54
C GLY A 141 3.44 3.42 8.80
N ARG A 142 2.45 3.12 7.95
CA ARG A 142 1.69 4.13 7.20
C ARG A 142 0.22 3.76 7.04
N VAL A 143 -0.61 4.77 6.82
CA VAL A 143 -2.01 4.56 6.45
C VAL A 143 -2.09 4.34 4.93
N CYS A 144 -2.77 3.26 4.54
CA CYS A 144 -2.97 2.90 3.14
C CYS A 144 -4.35 2.27 2.93
N PRO A 145 -4.82 2.09 1.68
CA PRO A 145 -6.02 1.31 1.40
C PRO A 145 -5.81 -0.16 1.79
N LEU A 146 -6.85 -0.82 2.31
CA LEU A 146 -6.80 -2.25 2.64
C LEU A 146 -6.50 -3.12 1.41
N GLN A 147 -6.74 -2.61 0.19
CA GLN A 147 -6.31 -3.22 -1.06
C GLN A 147 -4.80 -3.51 -1.09
N THR A 148 -3.97 -2.66 -0.48
CA THR A 148 -2.52 -2.89 -0.37
C THR A 148 -2.21 -4.13 0.47
N VAL A 149 -2.93 -4.30 1.59
CA VAL A 149 -2.81 -5.51 2.42
C VAL A 149 -3.29 -6.75 1.67
N ALA A 150 -4.39 -6.64 0.91
CA ALA A 150 -4.91 -7.74 0.09
C ALA A 150 -3.88 -8.24 -0.93
N LYS A 151 -3.23 -7.30 -1.63
CA LYS A 151 -2.16 -7.61 -2.59
C LYS A 151 -0.97 -8.29 -1.94
N ASP A 152 -0.50 -7.76 -0.81
CA ASP A 152 0.62 -8.34 -0.06
C ASP A 152 0.28 -9.72 0.52
N PHE A 153 -0.91 -9.88 1.08
CA PHE A 153 -1.41 -11.13 1.62
C PHE A 153 -1.43 -12.22 0.53
N ARG A 154 -2.06 -11.92 -0.62
CA ARG A 154 -2.08 -12.86 -1.74
C ARG A 154 -0.67 -13.18 -2.23
N ALA A 155 0.19 -12.17 -2.37
CA ALA A 155 1.57 -12.36 -2.84
C ALA A 155 2.40 -13.23 -1.90
N LYS A 156 2.19 -13.13 -0.59
CA LYS A 156 2.85 -13.98 0.42
C LYS A 156 2.37 -15.42 0.36
N LEU A 157 1.06 -15.68 0.22
CA LEU A 157 0.51 -17.02 0.21
C LEU A 157 0.66 -17.74 -1.13
N TYR A 158 0.43 -17.02 -2.23
CA TYR A 158 0.29 -17.60 -3.57
C TYR A 158 1.33 -17.10 -4.58
N GLY A 159 2.14 -16.11 -4.23
CA GLY A 159 3.11 -15.49 -5.14
C GLY A 159 2.40 -14.87 -6.35
N ASN A 160 2.92 -15.14 -7.55
CA ASN A 160 2.33 -14.69 -8.81
C ASN A 160 1.35 -15.73 -9.42
N SER A 161 0.99 -16.78 -8.67
CA SER A 161 0.07 -17.80 -9.18
C SER A 161 -1.34 -17.24 -9.26
N ASP A 162 -2.05 -17.60 -10.31
CA ASP A 162 -3.48 -17.32 -10.38
C ASP A 162 -4.22 -18.15 -9.31
N VAL A 163 -5.14 -17.52 -8.61
CA VAL A 163 -5.97 -18.15 -7.57
C VAL A 163 -7.41 -18.19 -8.09
N TYR A 164 -7.70 -19.14 -8.98
CA TYR A 164 -9.01 -19.36 -9.57
C TYR A 164 -9.63 -18.14 -10.26
N GLY A 165 -8.82 -17.22 -10.79
CA GLY A 165 -9.27 -15.96 -11.39
C GLY A 165 -9.80 -14.92 -10.39
N LEU A 166 -9.62 -15.16 -9.09
CA LEU A 166 -10.08 -14.26 -8.03
C LEU A 166 -9.14 -13.05 -7.88
N THR A 167 -9.72 -11.91 -7.54
CA THR A 167 -8.94 -10.69 -7.24
C THR A 167 -8.23 -10.80 -5.89
N ASP A 168 -7.24 -9.94 -5.65
CA ASP A 168 -6.50 -9.91 -4.39
C ASP A 168 -7.44 -9.64 -3.21
N GLU A 169 -8.44 -8.76 -3.42
CA GLU A 169 -9.47 -8.42 -2.44
C GLU A 169 -10.38 -9.62 -2.12
N GLN A 170 -10.75 -10.39 -3.15
CA GLN A 170 -11.54 -11.60 -2.97
C GLN A 170 -10.76 -12.68 -2.22
N VAL A 171 -9.45 -12.80 -2.46
CA VAL A 171 -8.59 -13.73 -1.72
C VAL A 171 -8.52 -13.33 -0.25
N LEU A 172 -8.26 -12.06 0.07
CA LEU A 172 -8.20 -11.58 1.47
C LEU A 172 -9.53 -11.80 2.20
N THR A 173 -10.64 -11.34 1.60
CA THR A 173 -11.97 -11.44 2.21
C THR A 173 -12.46 -12.89 2.29
N GLY A 174 -12.06 -13.72 1.34
CA GLY A 174 -12.32 -15.16 1.38
C GLY A 174 -11.65 -15.83 2.57
N TRP A 175 -10.37 -15.58 2.80
CA TRP A 175 -9.67 -16.07 3.98
C TRP A 175 -10.26 -15.54 5.28
N MET A 176 -10.63 -14.28 5.30
CA MET A 176 -11.13 -13.59 6.48
C MET A 176 -12.51 -14.13 6.94
N PHE A 177 -13.45 -14.29 6.02
CA PHE A 177 -14.83 -14.68 6.34
C PHE A 177 -15.13 -16.16 6.14
N TYR A 178 -14.38 -16.85 5.28
CA TYR A 178 -14.62 -18.24 4.90
C TYR A 178 -13.37 -19.13 5.03
N GLY A 179 -12.51 -18.83 6.00
CA GLY A 179 -11.19 -19.46 6.19
C GLY A 179 -11.18 -20.99 6.12
N SER A 180 -12.25 -21.67 6.56
CA SER A 180 -12.35 -23.13 6.47
C SER A 180 -12.34 -23.65 5.03
N SER A 181 -12.95 -22.90 4.09
CA SER A 181 -12.98 -23.28 2.67
C SER A 181 -11.66 -22.94 1.94
N TRP A 182 -10.79 -22.15 2.57
CA TRP A 182 -9.53 -21.72 2.00
C TRP A 182 -8.32 -22.54 2.44
N ARG A 183 -8.46 -23.36 3.52
CA ARG A 183 -7.37 -24.20 4.03
C ARG A 183 -6.86 -25.22 3.00
N ASP A 184 -7.76 -25.74 2.17
CA ASP A 184 -7.44 -26.76 1.16
C ASP A 184 -6.99 -26.15 -0.18
N VAL A 185 -6.97 -24.82 -0.30
CA VAL A 185 -6.49 -24.13 -1.50
C VAL A 185 -4.96 -24.25 -1.56
N PRO A 186 -4.39 -24.86 -2.63
CA PRO A 186 -2.97 -25.07 -2.72
C PRO A 186 -2.18 -23.76 -2.67
N GLN A 187 -1.35 -23.61 -1.66
CA GLN A 187 -0.43 -22.49 -1.54
C GLN A 187 0.86 -22.78 -2.31
N LYS A 188 1.47 -21.75 -2.87
CA LYS A 188 2.70 -21.92 -3.65
C LYS A 188 3.88 -22.20 -2.71
N HIS A 189 4.48 -23.37 -2.85
CA HIS A 189 5.73 -23.68 -2.15
C HIS A 189 6.91 -22.95 -2.80
N ARG A 190 7.45 -21.92 -2.15
CA ARG A 190 8.82 -21.48 -2.39
C ARG A 190 9.77 -22.40 -1.63
N ARG A 191 10.93 -22.73 -2.23
CA ARG A 191 11.92 -23.57 -1.56
C ARG A 191 12.58 -22.77 -0.41
N GLY A 192 12.25 -23.13 0.84
CA GLY A 192 12.85 -22.59 2.06
C GLY A 192 12.03 -22.91 3.29
N ALA A 193 12.66 -23.36 4.38
CA ALA A 193 11.97 -23.70 5.65
C ALA A 193 11.24 -22.47 6.23
N ASN A 194 11.80 -21.26 6.06
CA ASN A 194 11.23 -20.01 6.57
C ASN A 194 9.96 -19.60 5.84
N ASP A 195 9.80 -19.95 4.56
CA ASP A 195 8.64 -19.54 3.74
C ASP A 195 7.31 -20.17 4.24
N ALA A 196 7.33 -21.38 4.74
CA ALA A 196 6.13 -22.01 5.33
C ALA A 196 5.74 -21.33 6.65
N GLN A 197 6.72 -20.97 7.47
CA GLN A 197 6.50 -20.28 8.73
C GLN A 197 5.97 -18.86 8.50
N ASP A 198 6.52 -18.14 7.54
CA ASP A 198 6.07 -16.78 7.17
C ASP A 198 4.62 -16.77 6.68
N ARG A 199 4.23 -17.76 5.87
CA ARG A 199 2.83 -17.91 5.43
C ARG A 199 1.89 -18.19 6.59
N MET A 200 2.26 -19.14 7.44
CA MET A 200 1.46 -19.48 8.61
C MET A 200 1.31 -18.28 9.55
N GLN A 201 2.39 -17.53 9.76
CA GLN A 201 2.34 -16.29 10.53
C GLN A 201 1.44 -15.26 9.89
N THR A 202 1.49 -15.08 8.57
CA THR A 202 0.63 -14.14 7.83
C THR A 202 -0.86 -14.50 7.98
N VAL A 203 -1.20 -15.78 7.91
CA VAL A 203 -2.57 -16.27 8.13
C VAL A 203 -3.00 -16.07 9.58
N ASN A 204 -2.11 -16.37 10.53
CA ASN A 204 -2.40 -16.17 11.95
C ASN A 204 -2.61 -14.68 12.28
N SER A 205 -1.79 -13.78 11.73
CA SER A 205 -1.96 -12.33 11.91
C SER A 205 -3.26 -11.79 11.30
N LEU A 206 -3.79 -12.45 10.26
CA LEU A 206 -5.14 -12.13 9.76
C LEU A 206 -6.22 -12.56 10.74
N PHE A 207 -6.15 -13.78 11.26
CA PHE A 207 -7.16 -14.30 12.20
C PHE A 207 -7.08 -13.67 13.59
N SER A 208 -5.90 -13.28 14.05
CA SER A 208 -5.74 -12.50 15.29
C SER A 208 -6.24 -11.04 15.15
N GLY A 209 -6.42 -10.57 13.92
CA GLY A 209 -6.79 -9.20 13.60
C GLY A 209 -5.63 -8.21 13.53
N GLU A 210 -4.39 -8.63 13.80
CA GLU A 210 -3.21 -7.76 13.79
C GLU A 210 -2.99 -7.05 12.44
N LEU A 211 -3.34 -7.71 11.32
CA LEU A 211 -3.29 -7.10 9.99
C LEU A 211 -4.35 -6.03 9.77
N LEU A 212 -5.37 -5.96 10.64
CA LEU A 212 -6.57 -5.16 10.44
C LEU A 212 -6.64 -4.00 11.44
N LYS A 213 -5.58 -3.18 11.51
CA LYS A 213 -5.60 -1.93 12.28
C LYS A 213 -6.45 -0.89 11.56
N LEU A 214 -7.77 -1.03 11.71
CA LEU A 214 -8.79 -0.27 10.97
C LEU A 214 -9.34 0.92 11.77
N TYR A 215 -9.07 0.99 13.07
CA TYR A 215 -9.72 1.94 13.96
C TYR A 215 -8.75 3.04 14.41
N PRO A 216 -8.80 4.24 13.80
CA PRO A 216 -8.05 5.39 14.29
C PRO A 216 -8.67 5.93 15.56
N VAL A 217 -7.85 6.19 16.56
CA VAL A 217 -8.27 6.78 17.83
C VAL A 217 -7.32 7.94 18.14
N PRO A 218 -7.82 9.19 18.22
CA PRO A 218 -7.03 10.34 18.63
C PRO A 218 -6.82 10.32 20.15
N ASP A 219 -5.63 10.67 20.59
CA ASP A 219 -5.35 10.92 21.99
C ASP A 219 -5.75 12.37 22.40
N SER A 220 -5.62 12.69 23.68
CA SER A 220 -5.89 14.03 24.23
C SER A 220 -5.02 15.14 23.62
N LEU A 221 -3.91 14.79 22.96
CA LEU A 221 -3.01 15.71 22.26
C LEU A 221 -3.28 15.77 20.75
N GLY A 222 -4.32 15.09 20.28
CA GLY A 222 -4.69 15.03 18.85
C GLY A 222 -3.80 14.13 18.01
N ARG A 223 -2.94 13.31 18.61
CA ARG A 223 -2.16 12.29 17.89
C ARG A 223 -3.03 11.07 17.66
N VAL A 224 -3.05 10.55 16.45
CA VAL A 224 -3.90 9.43 16.07
C VAL A 224 -3.10 8.13 16.07
N SER A 225 -3.57 7.17 16.86
CA SER A 225 -3.08 5.79 16.85
C SER A 225 -4.12 4.87 16.23
N TRP A 226 -3.66 3.86 15.50
CA TRP A 226 -4.53 2.92 14.79
C TRP A 226 -4.55 1.58 15.51
N TYR A 227 -5.74 1.07 15.76
CA TYR A 227 -5.96 -0.16 16.53
C TYR A 227 -6.66 -1.22 15.69
N ALA A 228 -6.34 -2.47 15.97
CA ALA A 228 -7.16 -3.61 15.58
C ALA A 228 -8.31 -3.79 16.59
N GLN A 229 -9.32 -4.56 16.22
CA GLN A 229 -10.47 -4.82 17.08
C GLN A 229 -10.09 -5.38 18.47
N ASN A 230 -9.04 -6.20 18.53
CA ASN A 230 -8.61 -6.91 19.73
C ASN A 230 -7.45 -6.23 20.47
N ASP A 231 -6.89 -5.15 19.92
CA ASP A 231 -5.78 -4.42 20.57
C ASP A 231 -6.25 -3.80 21.90
N PRO A 232 -5.36 -3.65 22.90
CA PRO A 232 -5.66 -2.88 24.09
C PRO A 232 -5.95 -1.42 23.69
N LEU A 233 -7.14 -0.95 24.06
CA LEU A 233 -7.58 0.41 23.76
C LEU A 233 -7.27 1.35 24.93
N PRO A 234 -7.07 2.65 24.71
CA PRO A 234 -6.96 3.66 25.75
C PRO A 234 -8.21 3.69 26.66
N ASN A 235 -8.02 4.04 27.93
CA ASN A 235 -9.12 4.04 28.92
C ASN A 235 -10.08 5.23 28.80
N ASP A 236 -9.74 6.23 28.01
CA ASP A 236 -10.46 7.49 27.83
C ASP A 236 -11.37 7.50 26.58
N ILE A 237 -11.54 6.35 25.93
CA ILE A 237 -12.44 6.20 24.78
C ILE A 237 -13.90 6.21 25.26
N PRO A 238 -14.82 6.96 24.61
CA PRO A 238 -16.25 6.90 24.86
C PRO A 238 -16.82 5.48 24.68
N ASP A 239 -17.78 5.08 25.51
CA ASP A 239 -18.34 3.72 25.54
C ASP A 239 -18.95 3.31 24.20
N ASP A 240 -19.58 4.23 23.48
CA ASP A 240 -20.15 4.00 22.15
C ASP A 240 -19.08 3.74 21.09
N GLU A 241 -17.98 4.48 21.13
CA GLU A 241 -16.83 4.24 20.23
C GLU A 241 -16.11 2.94 20.60
N TRP A 242 -15.94 2.68 21.90
CA TRP A 242 -15.37 1.42 22.37
C TRP A 242 -16.18 0.22 21.87
N LEU A 243 -17.51 0.29 22.01
CA LEU A 243 -18.41 -0.77 21.54
C LEU A 243 -18.34 -0.93 20.02
N PHE A 244 -18.28 0.19 19.28
CA PHE A 244 -18.14 0.19 17.82
C PHE A 244 -16.86 -0.52 17.38
N ILE A 245 -15.73 -0.23 18.03
CA ILE A 245 -14.43 -0.86 17.73
C ILE A 245 -14.50 -2.36 18.04
N ARG A 246 -15.00 -2.74 19.23
CA ARG A 246 -15.02 -4.13 19.70
C ARG A 246 -16.00 -5.03 18.94
N LYS A 247 -17.06 -4.50 18.39
CA LYS A 247 -18.13 -5.28 17.74
C LYS A 247 -18.23 -5.08 16.25
N GLY A 248 -17.59 -4.05 15.69
CA GLY A 248 -17.74 -3.67 14.29
C GLY A 248 -17.45 -4.78 13.31
N MET A 249 -16.28 -5.44 13.42
CA MET A 249 -15.92 -6.53 12.52
C MET A 249 -16.75 -7.80 12.71
N ASN A 250 -17.20 -8.09 13.94
CA ASN A 250 -18.12 -9.21 14.20
C ASN A 250 -19.45 -8.98 13.51
N TYR A 251 -20.00 -7.77 13.61
CA TYR A 251 -21.24 -7.39 12.93
C TYR A 251 -21.09 -7.48 11.39
N ILE A 252 -19.99 -7.00 10.83
CA ILE A 252 -19.67 -7.15 9.41
C ILE A 252 -19.63 -8.65 9.03
N GLY A 253 -19.00 -9.48 9.85
CA GLY A 253 -18.95 -10.93 9.64
C GLY A 253 -20.33 -11.58 9.64
N GLU A 254 -21.24 -11.18 10.53
CA GLU A 254 -22.63 -11.64 10.54
C GLU A 254 -23.38 -11.29 9.25
N LEU A 255 -23.24 -10.05 8.78
CA LEU A 255 -23.86 -9.59 7.52
C LEU A 255 -23.33 -10.36 6.31
N VAL A 256 -22.04 -10.68 6.29
CA VAL A 256 -21.42 -11.53 5.25
C VAL A 256 -22.00 -12.95 5.28
N ILE A 257 -22.14 -13.55 6.46
CA ILE A 257 -22.64 -14.93 6.62
C ILE A 257 -24.12 -15.01 6.27
N THR A 258 -24.92 -14.01 6.63
CA THR A 258 -26.35 -13.93 6.33
C THR A 258 -26.64 -13.52 4.89
N GLY A 259 -25.65 -12.99 4.16
CA GLY A 259 -25.80 -12.52 2.79
C GLY A 259 -26.57 -11.22 2.66
N ASP A 260 -26.60 -10.40 3.72
CA ASP A 260 -27.22 -9.06 3.70
C ASP A 260 -26.27 -8.05 3.07
N GLU A 261 -26.34 -7.90 1.74
CA GLU A 261 -25.46 -6.99 0.98
C GLU A 261 -25.73 -5.52 1.29
N ASP A 262 -27.01 -5.13 1.47
CA ASP A 262 -27.36 -3.75 1.78
C ASP A 262 -26.89 -3.33 3.18
N GLY A 263 -27.10 -4.21 4.15
CA GLY A 263 -26.59 -4.05 5.51
C GLY A 263 -25.07 -3.95 5.55
N LEU A 264 -24.40 -4.81 4.77
CA LEU A 264 -22.94 -4.81 4.65
C LEU A 264 -22.42 -3.51 4.05
N ALA A 265 -22.99 -3.04 2.95
CA ALA A 265 -22.63 -1.75 2.34
C ALA A 265 -22.82 -0.58 3.31
N ALA A 266 -23.93 -0.58 4.06
CA ALA A 266 -24.19 0.43 5.09
C ALA A 266 -23.18 0.37 6.25
N ALA A 267 -22.81 -0.83 6.72
CA ALA A 267 -21.83 -1.03 7.77
C ALA A 267 -20.42 -0.56 7.35
N LEU A 268 -20.01 -0.90 6.14
CA LEU A 268 -18.74 -0.45 5.55
C LEU A 268 -18.71 1.06 5.40
N GLY A 269 -19.81 1.67 4.94
CA GLY A 269 -19.95 3.12 4.86
C GLY A 269 -19.84 3.81 6.22
N LYS A 270 -20.41 3.23 7.29
CA LYS A 270 -20.27 3.75 8.66
C LYS A 270 -18.82 3.66 9.15
N LEU A 271 -18.15 2.53 8.91
CA LEU A 271 -16.75 2.35 9.30
C LEU A 271 -15.84 3.33 8.55
N LYS A 272 -16.05 3.53 7.26
CA LYS A 272 -15.29 4.49 6.47
C LYS A 272 -15.47 5.93 6.98
N LYS A 273 -16.70 6.34 7.27
CA LYS A 273 -16.99 7.65 7.87
C LYS A 273 -16.34 7.81 9.25
N PHE A 274 -16.34 6.76 10.06
CA PHE A 274 -15.63 6.75 11.34
C PHE A 274 -14.14 6.97 11.13
N GLN A 275 -13.51 6.24 10.19
CA GLN A 275 -12.10 6.41 9.86
C GLN A 275 -11.79 7.84 9.41
N GLU A 276 -12.60 8.40 8.50
CA GLU A 276 -12.42 9.77 7.99
C GLU A 276 -12.57 10.83 9.09
N LYS A 277 -13.49 10.62 10.02
CA LYS A 277 -13.70 11.54 11.15
C LYS A 277 -12.55 11.50 12.16
N GLN A 278 -12.10 10.30 12.54
CA GLN A 278 -11.15 10.11 13.65
C GLN A 278 -9.68 10.17 13.20
N ALA A 279 -9.39 9.85 11.95
CA ALA A 279 -8.01 9.83 11.45
C ALA A 279 -7.39 11.22 11.25
N GLY A 280 -8.19 12.27 11.16
CA GLY A 280 -7.72 13.65 11.00
C GLY A 280 -6.71 13.80 9.87
N GLY A 281 -5.59 14.47 10.13
CA GLY A 281 -4.52 14.71 9.16
C GLY A 281 -3.63 13.51 8.84
N THR A 282 -3.87 12.32 9.42
CA THR A 282 -3.07 11.12 9.15
C THR A 282 -3.45 10.41 7.86
N LEU A 283 -4.63 10.71 7.29
CA LEU A 283 -5.04 10.15 6.01
C LEU A 283 -4.17 10.67 4.87
N PRO A 284 -3.76 9.79 3.95
CA PRO A 284 -3.05 10.21 2.75
C PRO A 284 -3.93 11.13 1.90
N SER A 285 -3.30 12.06 1.16
CA SER A 285 -4.04 12.92 0.23
C SER A 285 -4.78 12.08 -0.83
N PHE A 286 -5.87 12.62 -1.36
CA PHE A 286 -6.67 11.99 -2.42
C PHE A 286 -5.81 11.53 -3.62
N PHE A 287 -4.85 12.37 -4.03
CA PHE A 287 -3.94 12.06 -5.12
C PHE A 287 -3.04 10.85 -4.80
N ARG A 288 -2.50 10.79 -3.56
CA ARG A 288 -1.66 9.67 -3.12
C ARG A 288 -2.43 8.36 -3.06
N LEU A 289 -3.65 8.39 -2.55
CA LEU A 289 -4.56 7.24 -2.51
C LEU A 289 -4.92 6.76 -3.92
N GLY A 290 -5.25 7.70 -4.82
CA GLY A 290 -5.56 7.39 -6.22
C GLY A 290 -4.36 6.75 -6.94
N ALA A 291 -3.17 7.30 -6.75
CA ALA A 291 -1.95 6.75 -7.32
C ALA A 291 -1.63 5.34 -6.76
N GLU A 292 -1.84 5.10 -5.46
CA GLU A 292 -1.63 3.80 -4.84
C GLU A 292 -2.64 2.76 -5.35
N ARG A 293 -3.93 3.12 -5.44
CA ARG A 293 -4.95 2.25 -6.02
C ARG A 293 -4.65 1.90 -7.47
N LEU A 294 -4.24 2.89 -8.26
CA LEU A 294 -3.81 2.69 -9.64
C LEU A 294 -2.63 1.72 -9.72
N TYR A 295 -1.59 1.95 -8.91
CA TYR A 295 -0.42 1.05 -8.83
C TYR A 295 -0.81 -0.38 -8.43
N ASN A 296 -1.74 -0.54 -7.48
CA ASN A 296 -2.21 -1.85 -7.07
C ASN A 296 -3.03 -2.56 -8.14
N SER A 297 -3.73 -1.81 -8.99
CA SER A 297 -4.53 -2.36 -10.09
C SER A 297 -3.69 -2.76 -11.32
N PHE A 298 -2.43 -2.29 -11.40
CA PHE A 298 -1.55 -2.71 -12.50
C PHE A 298 -1.10 -4.15 -12.31
N PRO A 299 -1.12 -4.96 -13.41
CA PRO A 299 -0.48 -6.26 -13.41
C PRO A 299 1.02 -6.13 -13.12
N PRO A 300 1.70 -7.19 -12.66
CA PRO A 300 3.13 -7.14 -12.36
C PRO A 300 3.92 -6.52 -13.52
N LEU A 301 4.94 -5.73 -13.19
CA LEU A 301 5.75 -4.90 -14.12
C LEU A 301 6.42 -5.67 -15.29
N PHE A 302 6.38 -7.00 -15.28
CA PHE A 302 6.93 -7.85 -16.33
C PHE A 302 6.40 -7.53 -17.76
N PRO A 303 5.09 -7.36 -17.99
CA PRO A 303 4.59 -6.97 -19.32
C PRO A 303 5.10 -5.61 -19.76
N ILE A 304 5.24 -4.66 -18.82
CA ILE A 304 5.77 -3.32 -19.10
C ILE A 304 7.26 -3.41 -19.49
N ALA A 305 8.05 -4.20 -18.74
CA ALA A 305 9.44 -4.47 -19.08
C ALA A 305 9.58 -5.14 -20.45
N GLY A 306 8.68 -6.06 -20.79
CA GLY A 306 8.61 -6.68 -22.13
C GLY A 306 8.34 -5.66 -23.23
N VAL A 307 7.41 -4.73 -23.02
CA VAL A 307 7.14 -3.64 -23.97
C VAL A 307 8.36 -2.74 -24.13
N TYR A 308 9.03 -2.35 -23.03
CA TYR A 308 10.27 -1.56 -23.12
C TYR A 308 11.38 -2.30 -23.87
N LEU A 309 11.53 -3.60 -23.62
CA LEU A 309 12.51 -4.43 -24.33
C LEU A 309 12.21 -4.47 -25.83
N LEU A 310 10.95 -4.70 -26.21
CA LEU A 310 10.53 -4.72 -27.63
C LEU A 310 10.74 -3.38 -28.32
N VAL A 311 10.41 -2.27 -27.65
CA VAL A 311 10.66 -0.92 -28.15
C VAL A 311 12.16 -0.67 -28.30
N GLY A 312 12.98 -1.08 -27.32
CA GLY A 312 14.43 -0.97 -27.37
C GLY A 312 15.04 -1.77 -28.51
N LEU A 313 14.61 -3.02 -28.73
CA LEU A 313 15.04 -3.86 -29.82
C LEU A 313 14.61 -3.30 -31.19
N ALA A 314 13.40 -2.77 -31.32
CA ALA A 314 12.93 -2.13 -32.54
C ALA A 314 13.73 -0.86 -32.89
N LEU A 315 14.20 -0.11 -31.89
CA LEU A 315 15.05 1.05 -32.06
C LEU A 315 16.51 0.69 -32.42
N LEU A 316 17.00 -0.48 -31.94
CA LEU A 316 18.34 -0.97 -32.26
C LEU A 316 18.43 -1.63 -33.65
N GLY A 317 17.31 -2.17 -34.16
CA GLY A 317 17.24 -2.82 -35.47
C GLY A 317 16.93 -1.87 -36.63
N TRP A 318 16.84 -0.58 -36.35
CA TRP A 318 16.56 0.49 -37.31
C TRP A 318 17.77 1.42 -37.47
#